data_6df22b851c422e7e39116072f5aa6ecb
#
_entry.id   6df22b851c422e7e39116072f5aa6ecb
#
_cell.length_a   1.000
_cell.length_b   1.000
_cell.length_c   1.000
_cell.angle_alpha   90.00
_cell.angle_beta   90.00
_cell.angle_gamma   90.00
#
_symmetry.space_group_name_H-M   'P 1'
#
loop_
_entity.id
_entity.type
_entity.pdbx_description
1 polymer ?
#
loop_
_entity_poly.entity_id
_entity_poly.type
_entity_poly.pdbx_seq_one_letter_code
_entity_poly.pdbx_strand_id
1 'polypeptide(L)'
;MEGLQNLTTKWKKLSPLSSECRIYRVPKRLRDVKEKAYTPQVVSLGPLHHGGEGLQAMEEHKLRYVKDFFERIPEVRVEDCFTYLMDREEKIRACYAVAIEFNAHKLVEIILVDAIFTFELLLKSSFDSLQDKNDCIFGKPRMSRVVIYDMMLLENQIPFFILEYFHTVYFTNRPIPWLSLFELTHKFLQNGVYIRSLGDTMKKLNHGPQEDRIHHFVDFVLKCHRPQPSELPQIKKLKTSTIPRATALHQAGVKFVNVSNQNLFEFENGYLKIPHFKNSRFNRKFLSESHCLRACPRHKWKASLKQDYFSTPWVGLSVIVAAILLVLTFIQTVCSIIAI
;
A
#
# COMPACT_ATOMS: atom_id res chain seq x y z
N MET A 1 -34.49 -0.29 25.33
CA MET A 1 -34.73 -1.37 24.34
C MET A 1 -34.37 -0.89 22.92
N GLU A 2 -34.73 0.33 22.54
CA GLU A 2 -34.46 0.94 21.21
C GLU A 2 -32.95 1.04 20.87
N GLY A 3 -32.10 1.37 21.84
CA GLY A 3 -30.65 1.40 21.66
C GLY A 3 -30.01 0.04 21.33
N LEU A 4 -30.54 -1.05 21.87
CA LEU A 4 -30.07 -2.41 21.59
C LEU A 4 -30.51 -2.89 20.18
N GLN A 5 -31.72 -2.54 19.77
CA GLN A 5 -32.22 -2.83 18.42
C GLN A 5 -31.39 -2.07 17.37
N ASN A 6 -31.02 -0.82 17.64
CA ASN A 6 -30.20 -0.01 16.75
C ASN A 6 -28.76 -0.57 16.65
N LEU A 7 -28.19 -1.04 17.75
CA LEU A 7 -26.89 -1.73 17.78
C LEU A 7 -26.95 -3.05 16.99
N THR A 8 -27.99 -3.84 17.18
CA THR A 8 -28.19 -5.12 16.48
C THR A 8 -28.32 -4.90 14.97
N THR A 9 -29.01 -3.84 14.55
CA THR A 9 -29.15 -3.46 13.14
C THR A 9 -27.81 -2.99 12.57
N LYS A 10 -27.03 -2.23 13.34
CA LYS A 10 -25.70 -1.76 12.93
C LYS A 10 -24.70 -2.90 12.74
N TRP A 11 -24.60 -3.83 13.69
CA TRP A 11 -23.63 -4.93 13.55
C TRP A 11 -24.03 -5.94 12.48
N LYS A 12 -25.34 -6.17 12.23
CA LYS A 12 -25.82 -7.00 11.12
C LYS A 12 -25.51 -6.41 9.75
N LYS A 13 -25.34 -5.08 9.66
CA LYS A 13 -24.90 -4.36 8.46
C LYS A 13 -23.39 -4.36 8.27
N LEU A 14 -22.61 -4.80 9.28
CA LEU A 14 -21.16 -4.93 9.13
C LEU A 14 -20.87 -6.13 8.24
N SER A 15 -20.44 -5.86 7.01
CA SER A 15 -19.86 -6.89 6.17
C SER A 15 -18.63 -7.50 6.87
N PRO A 16 -18.44 -8.83 6.85
CA PRO A 16 -17.22 -9.43 7.34
C PRO A 16 -16.04 -8.78 6.63
N LEU A 17 -14.93 -8.53 7.35
CA LEU A 17 -13.70 -8.04 6.75
C LEU A 17 -13.31 -9.03 5.64
N SER A 18 -13.44 -8.59 4.41
CA SER A 18 -13.12 -9.40 3.24
C SER A 18 -11.65 -9.82 3.28
N SER A 19 -11.38 -11.09 2.97
CA SER A 19 -10.02 -11.58 2.72
C SER A 19 -9.35 -10.86 1.54
N GLU A 20 -10.14 -10.24 0.67
CA GLU A 20 -9.71 -9.45 -0.50
C GLU A 20 -9.25 -8.03 -0.11
N CYS A 21 -9.57 -7.55 1.10
CA CYS A 21 -9.25 -6.20 1.54
C CYS A 21 -7.73 -5.98 1.63
N ARG A 22 -7.19 -5.15 0.74
CA ARG A 22 -5.77 -4.83 0.64
C ARG A 22 -5.46 -3.34 0.51
N ILE A 23 -6.45 -2.51 0.19
CA ILE A 23 -6.28 -1.06 0.02
C ILE A 23 -6.81 -0.36 1.27
N TYR A 24 -5.89 0.23 2.03
CA TYR A 24 -6.17 0.81 3.36
C TYR A 24 -5.97 2.32 3.34
N ARG A 25 -6.74 3.05 4.16
CA ARG A 25 -6.41 4.44 4.48
C ARG A 25 -5.22 4.52 5.43
N VAL A 26 -4.38 5.51 5.20
CA VAL A 26 -3.30 5.86 6.11
C VAL A 26 -3.89 6.32 7.45
N PRO A 27 -3.46 5.78 8.59
CA PRO A 27 -3.95 6.18 9.89
C PRO A 27 -3.81 7.70 10.12
N LYS A 28 -4.85 8.33 10.69
CA LYS A 28 -4.91 9.77 10.92
C LYS A 28 -3.63 10.30 11.60
N ARG A 29 -3.13 9.62 12.63
CA ARG A 29 -1.89 9.99 13.33
C ARG A 29 -0.67 10.15 12.40
N LEU A 30 -0.56 9.36 11.34
CA LEU A 30 0.52 9.48 10.36
C LEU A 30 0.24 10.61 9.36
N ARG A 31 -1.02 10.75 8.97
CA ARG A 31 -1.45 11.80 8.04
C ARG A 31 -1.27 13.19 8.67
N ASP A 32 -1.62 13.37 9.96
CA ASP A 32 -1.51 14.63 10.69
C ASP A 32 -0.06 15.15 10.75
N VAL A 33 0.94 14.27 10.68
CA VAL A 33 2.36 14.68 10.63
C VAL A 33 2.70 15.35 9.30
N LYS A 34 2.17 14.85 8.17
CA LYS A 34 2.45 15.39 6.84
C LYS A 34 1.40 14.93 5.83
N GLU A 35 0.25 15.57 5.78
CA GLU A 35 -0.86 15.22 4.91
C GLU A 35 -0.48 15.15 3.42
N LYS A 36 0.26 16.15 2.93
CA LYS A 36 0.75 16.20 1.53
C LYS A 36 1.62 15.00 1.13
N ALA A 37 2.12 14.21 2.10
CA ALA A 37 2.88 13.01 1.79
C ALA A 37 1.98 11.84 1.36
N TYR A 38 0.70 11.87 1.69
CA TYR A 38 -0.28 10.81 1.46
C TYR A 38 -1.39 11.21 0.49
N THR A 39 -1.30 12.41 -0.09
CA THR A 39 -2.27 12.95 -1.05
C THR A 39 -1.62 13.00 -2.44
N PRO A 40 -2.28 12.50 -3.49
CA PRO A 40 -1.77 12.59 -4.85
C PRO A 40 -1.63 14.04 -5.30
N GLN A 41 -0.63 14.31 -6.14
CA GLN A 41 -0.30 15.66 -6.61
C GLN A 41 -0.84 15.92 -8.02
N VAL A 42 -0.93 14.89 -8.84
CA VAL A 42 -1.24 15.01 -10.27
C VAL A 42 -2.37 14.07 -10.67
N VAL A 43 -2.35 12.81 -10.21
CA VAL A 43 -3.31 11.80 -10.66
C VAL A 43 -3.94 11.05 -9.49
N SER A 44 -5.28 11.01 -9.46
CA SER A 44 -6.03 10.10 -8.60
C SER A 44 -6.20 8.75 -9.28
N LEU A 45 -6.09 7.66 -8.52
CA LEU A 45 -6.43 6.31 -8.95
C LEU A 45 -7.36 5.66 -7.93
N GLY A 46 -8.47 5.14 -8.43
CA GLY A 46 -9.53 4.59 -7.57
C GLY A 46 -10.33 5.66 -6.83
N PRO A 47 -11.28 5.22 -5.99
CA PRO A 47 -12.33 6.10 -5.47
C PRO A 47 -11.88 7.02 -4.33
N LEU A 48 -10.75 6.74 -3.65
CA LEU A 48 -10.44 7.41 -2.38
C LEU A 48 -9.97 8.87 -2.52
N HIS A 49 -9.44 9.24 -3.69
CA HIS A 49 -8.98 10.59 -4.03
C HIS A 49 -9.70 11.16 -5.26
N HIS A 50 -10.68 10.43 -5.82
CA HIS A 50 -11.43 10.90 -6.97
C HIS A 50 -12.15 12.21 -6.69
N GLY A 51 -12.05 13.16 -7.63
CA GLY A 51 -12.62 14.50 -7.47
C GLY A 51 -11.83 15.43 -6.53
N GLY A 52 -10.63 15.00 -6.07
CA GLY A 52 -9.77 15.84 -5.22
C GLY A 52 -9.36 17.15 -5.88
N GLU A 53 -9.16 18.17 -5.06
CA GLU A 53 -8.75 19.49 -5.52
C GLU A 53 -7.40 19.42 -6.27
N GLY A 54 -7.34 20.08 -7.43
CA GLY A 54 -6.13 20.13 -8.28
C GLY A 54 -5.90 18.88 -9.15
N LEU A 55 -6.73 17.85 -9.07
CA LEU A 55 -6.59 16.63 -9.85
C LEU A 55 -7.45 16.60 -11.13
N GLN A 56 -8.37 17.56 -11.29
CA GLN A 56 -9.34 17.61 -12.39
C GLN A 56 -8.70 17.68 -13.77
N ALA A 57 -7.57 18.39 -13.90
CA ALA A 57 -6.86 18.51 -15.17
C ALA A 57 -6.39 17.13 -15.71
N MET A 58 -6.08 16.18 -14.84
CA MET A 58 -5.66 14.85 -15.24
C MET A 58 -6.84 13.96 -15.68
N GLU A 59 -8.05 14.24 -15.21
CA GLU A 59 -9.24 13.44 -15.60
C GLU A 59 -9.50 13.54 -17.11
N GLU A 60 -9.34 14.73 -17.72
CA GLU A 60 -9.44 14.90 -19.17
C GLU A 60 -8.35 14.10 -19.91
N HIS A 61 -7.13 14.08 -19.39
CA HIS A 61 -6.04 13.28 -19.97
C HIS A 61 -6.29 11.77 -19.84
N LYS A 62 -6.91 11.31 -18.75
CA LYS A 62 -7.33 9.92 -18.61
C LYS A 62 -8.34 9.53 -19.70
N LEU A 63 -9.31 10.38 -19.98
CA LEU A 63 -10.28 10.15 -21.06
C LEU A 63 -9.63 10.09 -22.46
N ARG A 64 -8.58 10.86 -22.71
CA ARG A 64 -7.80 10.74 -23.97
C ARG A 64 -7.12 9.37 -24.06
N TYR A 65 -6.56 8.87 -22.98
CA TYR A 65 -5.97 7.53 -22.95
C TYR A 65 -7.02 6.42 -23.13
N VAL A 66 -8.22 6.58 -22.56
CA VAL A 66 -9.35 5.69 -22.80
C VAL A 66 -9.72 5.68 -24.29
N LYS A 67 -9.79 6.84 -24.93
CA LYS A 67 -10.02 6.97 -26.36
C LYS A 67 -8.93 6.25 -27.17
N ASP A 68 -7.66 6.52 -26.91
CA ASP A 68 -6.52 5.87 -27.58
C ASP A 68 -6.59 4.34 -27.47
N PHE A 69 -7.01 3.83 -26.31
CA PHE A 69 -7.16 2.40 -26.07
C PHE A 69 -8.20 1.77 -27.00
N PHE A 70 -9.44 2.31 -27.01
CA PHE A 70 -10.51 1.76 -27.85
C PHE A 70 -10.30 2.00 -29.36
N GLU A 71 -9.66 3.08 -29.76
CA GLU A 71 -9.27 3.29 -31.16
C GLU A 71 -8.26 2.24 -31.65
N ARG A 72 -7.42 1.71 -30.74
CA ARG A 72 -6.48 0.65 -31.09
C ARG A 72 -7.09 -0.75 -31.11
N ILE A 73 -8.19 -0.98 -30.39
CA ILE A 73 -8.87 -2.27 -30.31
C ILE A 73 -10.35 -2.12 -30.64
N PRO A 74 -10.70 -1.74 -31.88
CA PRO A 74 -12.09 -1.42 -32.26
C PRO A 74 -13.06 -2.59 -32.12
N GLU A 75 -12.55 -3.82 -32.00
CA GLU A 75 -13.33 -5.04 -31.74
C GLU A 75 -13.85 -5.11 -30.30
N VAL A 76 -13.29 -4.33 -29.38
CA VAL A 76 -13.71 -4.31 -27.97
C VAL A 76 -14.59 -3.11 -27.69
N ARG A 77 -15.77 -3.37 -27.14
CA ARG A 77 -16.74 -2.32 -26.84
C ARG A 77 -16.60 -1.87 -25.39
N VAL A 78 -16.77 -0.58 -25.15
CA VAL A 78 -16.72 -0.01 -23.80
C VAL A 78 -17.81 -0.58 -22.90
N GLU A 79 -18.99 -0.89 -23.48
CA GLU A 79 -20.12 -1.48 -22.76
C GLU A 79 -19.77 -2.87 -22.22
N ASP A 80 -19.02 -3.67 -22.96
CA ASP A 80 -18.62 -5.01 -22.55
C ASP A 80 -17.63 -4.93 -21.36
N CYS A 81 -16.69 -3.99 -21.42
CA CYS A 81 -15.77 -3.71 -20.31
C CYS A 81 -16.52 -3.19 -19.08
N PHE A 82 -17.49 -2.31 -19.26
CA PHE A 82 -18.29 -1.77 -18.17
C PHE A 82 -19.11 -2.88 -17.51
N THR A 83 -19.78 -3.73 -18.30
CA THR A 83 -20.55 -4.87 -17.80
C THR A 83 -19.67 -5.84 -17.03
N TYR A 84 -18.48 -6.17 -17.56
CA TYR A 84 -17.52 -7.02 -16.86
C TYR A 84 -17.14 -6.50 -15.48
N LEU A 85 -16.96 -5.19 -15.33
CA LEU A 85 -16.64 -4.56 -14.05
C LEU A 85 -17.87 -4.46 -13.14
N MET A 86 -19.06 -4.22 -13.70
CA MET A 86 -20.32 -4.22 -12.94
C MET A 86 -20.59 -5.58 -12.27
N ASP A 87 -20.36 -6.68 -12.98
CA ASP A 87 -20.48 -8.04 -12.42
C ASP A 87 -19.50 -8.30 -11.26
N ARG A 88 -18.49 -7.45 -11.13
CA ARG A 88 -17.41 -7.55 -10.11
C ARG A 88 -17.38 -6.38 -9.14
N GLU A 89 -18.40 -5.55 -9.14
CA GLU A 89 -18.47 -4.34 -8.33
C GLU A 89 -18.31 -4.64 -6.84
N GLU A 90 -18.99 -5.64 -6.32
CA GLU A 90 -18.87 -6.06 -4.92
C GLU A 90 -17.43 -6.51 -4.59
N LYS A 91 -16.77 -7.24 -5.51
CA LYS A 91 -15.38 -7.64 -5.34
C LYS A 91 -14.43 -6.44 -5.38
N ILE A 92 -14.67 -5.47 -6.27
CA ILE A 92 -13.92 -4.22 -6.34
C ILE A 92 -14.04 -3.47 -5.01
N ARG A 93 -15.26 -3.30 -4.53
CA ARG A 93 -15.56 -2.63 -3.26
C ARG A 93 -14.90 -3.33 -2.07
N ALA A 94 -14.91 -4.67 -2.06
CA ALA A 94 -14.32 -5.49 -1.02
C ALA A 94 -12.78 -5.35 -0.92
N CYS A 95 -12.10 -4.86 -1.97
CA CYS A 95 -10.67 -4.59 -1.93
C CYS A 95 -10.29 -3.39 -1.05
N TYR A 96 -11.24 -2.50 -0.77
CA TYR A 96 -11.01 -1.27 0.02
C TYR A 96 -11.45 -1.47 1.48
N ALA A 97 -10.61 -1.01 2.42
CA ALA A 97 -10.87 -1.14 3.86
C ALA A 97 -11.90 -0.15 4.41
N VAL A 98 -12.32 0.80 3.59
CA VAL A 98 -13.30 1.83 3.96
C VAL A 98 -14.53 1.73 3.06
N ALA A 99 -15.67 2.12 3.60
CA ALA A 99 -16.89 2.22 2.81
C ALA A 99 -16.69 3.29 1.71
N ILE A 100 -17.04 2.91 0.48
CA ILE A 100 -17.01 3.80 -0.68
C ILE A 100 -18.41 4.36 -0.87
N GLU A 101 -18.54 5.69 -0.84
CA GLU A 101 -19.82 6.37 -0.88
C GLU A 101 -20.45 6.44 -2.29
N PHE A 102 -19.67 6.17 -3.35
CA PHE A 102 -20.17 6.16 -4.72
C PHE A 102 -21.14 4.99 -4.93
N ASN A 103 -22.21 5.22 -5.72
CA ASN A 103 -23.07 4.14 -6.20
C ASN A 103 -22.28 3.21 -7.16
N ALA A 104 -22.86 2.04 -7.48
CA ALA A 104 -22.21 1.02 -8.28
C ALA A 104 -21.77 1.55 -9.65
N HIS A 105 -22.64 2.25 -10.38
CA HIS A 105 -22.33 2.79 -11.70
C HIS A 105 -21.18 3.79 -11.66
N LYS A 106 -21.20 4.72 -10.69
CA LYS A 106 -20.12 5.73 -10.58
C LYS A 106 -18.80 5.12 -10.13
N LEU A 107 -18.82 4.14 -9.23
CA LEU A 107 -17.62 3.42 -8.84
C LEU A 107 -17.00 2.69 -10.04
N VAL A 108 -17.82 1.97 -10.81
CA VAL A 108 -17.34 1.24 -12.00
C VAL A 108 -16.83 2.19 -13.07
N GLU A 109 -17.48 3.33 -13.30
CA GLU A 109 -17.00 4.37 -14.21
C GLU A 109 -15.59 4.86 -13.82
N ILE A 110 -15.39 5.20 -12.54
CA ILE A 110 -14.09 5.64 -12.01
C ILE A 110 -13.03 4.55 -12.24
N ILE A 111 -13.33 3.33 -11.88
CA ILE A 111 -12.39 2.20 -11.98
C ILE A 111 -12.07 1.86 -13.43
N LEU A 112 -13.06 1.93 -14.33
CA LEU A 112 -12.87 1.69 -15.76
C LEU A 112 -11.87 2.70 -16.35
N VAL A 113 -12.12 3.98 -16.13
CA VAL A 113 -11.27 5.07 -16.64
C VAL A 113 -9.86 4.96 -16.07
N ASP A 114 -9.74 4.76 -14.77
CA ASP A 114 -8.45 4.67 -14.08
C ASP A 114 -7.65 3.43 -14.48
N ALA A 115 -8.31 2.31 -14.70
CA ALA A 115 -7.64 1.07 -15.10
C ALA A 115 -7.14 1.15 -16.54
N ILE A 116 -7.95 1.65 -17.48
CA ILE A 116 -7.52 1.83 -18.88
C ILE A 116 -6.39 2.86 -18.95
N PHE A 117 -6.54 4.01 -18.29
CA PHE A 117 -5.48 5.01 -18.20
C PHE A 117 -4.18 4.40 -17.68
N THR A 118 -4.26 3.63 -16.61
CA THR A 118 -3.09 2.99 -16.02
C THR A 118 -2.47 1.97 -16.96
N PHE A 119 -3.29 1.14 -17.60
CA PHE A 119 -2.81 0.15 -18.57
C PHE A 119 -2.12 0.82 -19.77
N GLU A 120 -2.70 1.92 -20.29
CA GLU A 120 -2.09 2.74 -21.33
C GLU A 120 -0.74 3.35 -20.93
N LEU A 121 -0.61 3.80 -19.68
CA LEU A 121 0.70 4.25 -19.15
C LEU A 121 1.75 3.15 -19.24
N LEU A 122 1.38 1.92 -18.87
CA LEU A 122 2.28 0.76 -18.93
C LEU A 122 2.69 0.46 -20.37
N LEU A 123 1.73 0.48 -21.31
CA LEU A 123 1.99 0.27 -22.73
C LEU A 123 2.89 1.36 -23.31
N LYS A 124 2.53 2.63 -23.14
CA LYS A 124 3.29 3.77 -23.64
C LYS A 124 4.71 3.83 -23.06
N SER A 125 4.90 3.41 -21.82
CA SER A 125 6.24 3.28 -21.23
C SER A 125 7.06 2.14 -21.82
N SER A 126 6.43 1.15 -22.39
CA SER A 126 7.08 -0.04 -22.95
C SER A 126 7.30 0.05 -24.45
N PHE A 127 6.46 0.80 -25.14
CA PHE A 127 6.45 0.95 -26.59
C PHE A 127 6.43 2.44 -26.96
N ASP A 128 7.60 2.99 -27.26
CA ASP A 128 7.76 4.41 -27.60
C ASP A 128 6.92 4.82 -28.83
N SER A 129 6.61 3.89 -29.72
CA SER A 129 5.73 4.10 -30.89
C SER A 129 4.29 4.45 -30.52
N LEU A 130 3.87 4.19 -29.28
CA LEU A 130 2.55 4.54 -28.76
C LEU A 130 2.51 5.93 -28.11
N GLN A 131 3.66 6.58 -27.95
CA GLN A 131 3.73 7.91 -27.34
C GLN A 131 3.43 8.99 -28.41
N ASP A 132 2.50 9.88 -28.09
CA ASP A 132 2.29 11.10 -28.84
C ASP A 132 3.31 12.18 -28.39
N LYS A 133 3.77 13.01 -29.35
CA LYS A 133 4.67 14.13 -29.05
C LYS A 133 4.04 15.15 -28.09
N ASN A 134 2.72 15.24 -28.08
CA ASN A 134 1.96 16.12 -27.20
C ASN A 134 1.45 15.45 -25.93
N ASP A 135 1.92 14.21 -25.66
CA ASP A 135 1.52 13.48 -24.44
C ASP A 135 1.95 14.26 -23.20
N CYS A 136 0.99 14.56 -22.32
CA CYS A 136 1.23 15.40 -21.15
C CYS A 136 2.12 14.73 -20.09
N ILE A 137 2.28 13.40 -20.15
CA ILE A 137 3.05 12.62 -19.19
C ILE A 137 4.43 12.29 -19.75
N PHE A 138 4.51 11.77 -20.96
CA PHE A 138 5.77 11.37 -21.59
C PHE A 138 6.46 12.54 -22.31
N GLY A 139 5.72 13.50 -22.83
CA GLY A 139 6.25 14.71 -23.46
C GLY A 139 6.80 15.76 -22.49
N LYS A 140 6.51 15.65 -21.19
CA LYS A 140 6.99 16.60 -20.17
C LYS A 140 8.08 15.99 -19.28
N PRO A 141 9.24 16.66 -19.12
CA PRO A 141 10.30 16.18 -18.25
C PRO A 141 9.79 15.89 -16.83
N ARG A 142 10.14 14.73 -16.29
CA ARG A 142 9.84 14.28 -14.92
C ARG A 142 8.36 14.02 -14.60
N MET A 143 7.40 14.28 -15.52
CA MET A 143 5.98 14.08 -15.22
C MET A 143 5.66 12.61 -14.96
N SER A 144 6.18 11.68 -15.77
CA SER A 144 6.04 10.24 -15.56
C SER A 144 6.48 9.80 -14.16
N ARG A 145 7.55 10.42 -13.64
CA ARG A 145 8.04 10.14 -12.28
C ARG A 145 7.07 10.65 -11.21
N VAL A 146 6.43 11.81 -11.40
CA VAL A 146 5.43 12.31 -10.45
C VAL A 146 4.20 11.40 -10.44
N VAL A 147 3.76 10.95 -11.62
CA VAL A 147 2.67 9.98 -11.75
C VAL A 147 3.02 8.68 -11.02
N ILE A 148 4.23 8.13 -11.21
CA ILE A 148 4.68 6.94 -10.48
C ILE A 148 4.63 7.19 -8.96
N TYR A 149 5.01 8.37 -8.48
CA TYR A 149 4.95 8.67 -7.05
C TYR A 149 3.52 8.70 -6.51
N ASP A 150 2.57 9.22 -7.28
CA ASP A 150 1.16 9.19 -6.92
C ASP A 150 0.61 7.76 -6.92
N MET A 151 1.00 6.93 -7.91
CA MET A 151 0.64 5.51 -7.97
C MET A 151 1.20 4.68 -6.82
N MET A 152 2.24 5.15 -6.13
CA MET A 152 2.82 4.49 -4.96
C MET A 152 2.18 4.93 -3.64
N LEU A 153 1.14 5.76 -3.65
CA LEU A 153 0.37 6.07 -2.46
C LEU A 153 -0.57 4.93 -2.11
N LEU A 154 -0.59 4.53 -0.84
CA LEU A 154 -1.42 3.42 -0.36
C LEU A 154 -2.91 3.61 -0.62
N GLU A 155 -3.38 4.85 -0.56
CA GLU A 155 -4.78 5.22 -0.79
C GLU A 155 -5.09 5.49 -2.27
N ASN A 156 -4.08 5.54 -3.14
CA ASN A 156 -4.20 5.87 -4.55
C ASN A 156 -3.96 4.61 -5.40
N GLN A 157 -4.81 3.61 -5.22
CA GLN A 157 -4.65 2.28 -5.78
C GLN A 157 -5.94 1.79 -6.43
N ILE A 158 -5.78 0.97 -7.46
CA ILE A 158 -6.85 0.13 -8.04
C ILE A 158 -6.49 -1.34 -7.88
N PRO A 159 -7.47 -2.26 -7.77
CA PRO A 159 -7.21 -3.68 -7.70
C PRO A 159 -6.51 -4.20 -8.95
N PHE A 160 -5.41 -4.93 -8.78
CA PHE A 160 -4.54 -5.36 -9.88
C PHE A 160 -5.23 -6.33 -10.85
N PHE A 161 -6.20 -7.13 -10.39
CA PHE A 161 -6.95 -8.06 -11.23
C PHE A 161 -7.71 -7.36 -12.36
N ILE A 162 -8.01 -6.07 -12.24
CA ILE A 162 -8.65 -5.27 -13.28
C ILE A 162 -7.65 -4.96 -14.40
N LEU A 163 -6.40 -4.70 -14.05
CA LEU A 163 -5.33 -4.55 -15.05
C LEU A 163 -5.01 -5.88 -15.76
N GLU A 164 -5.11 -7.02 -15.05
CA GLU A 164 -5.00 -8.36 -15.64
C GLU A 164 -6.08 -8.57 -16.70
N TYR A 165 -7.31 -8.11 -16.44
CA TYR A 165 -8.39 -8.16 -17.43
C TYR A 165 -8.06 -7.33 -18.67
N PHE A 166 -7.67 -6.06 -18.54
CA PHE A 166 -7.33 -5.20 -19.69
C PHE A 166 -6.10 -5.71 -20.44
N HIS A 167 -5.14 -6.27 -19.75
CA HIS A 167 -4.01 -6.94 -20.37
C HIS A 167 -4.47 -8.11 -21.26
N THR A 168 -5.34 -8.97 -20.74
CA THR A 168 -5.90 -10.08 -21.52
C THR A 168 -6.68 -9.59 -22.72
N VAL A 169 -7.59 -8.63 -22.55
CA VAL A 169 -8.38 -8.02 -23.63
C VAL A 169 -7.47 -7.45 -24.73
N TYR A 170 -6.39 -6.76 -24.34
CA TYR A 170 -5.49 -6.12 -25.29
C TYR A 170 -4.67 -7.12 -26.10
N PHE A 171 -4.16 -8.18 -25.49
CA PHE A 171 -3.22 -9.10 -26.13
C PHE A 171 -3.87 -10.35 -26.75
N THR A 172 -5.15 -10.64 -26.48
CA THR A 172 -5.81 -11.89 -26.92
C THR A 172 -5.75 -12.11 -28.43
N ASN A 173 -5.82 -11.04 -29.25
CA ASN A 173 -5.94 -11.13 -30.70
C ASN A 173 -4.82 -10.37 -31.44
N ARG A 174 -3.64 -10.20 -30.83
CA ARG A 174 -2.60 -9.37 -31.44
C ARG A 174 -1.27 -10.11 -31.64
N PRO A 175 -0.66 -10.00 -32.84
CA PRO A 175 0.68 -10.52 -33.11
C PRO A 175 1.80 -9.57 -32.62
N ILE A 176 1.62 -8.95 -31.46
CA ILE A 176 2.62 -8.08 -30.84
C ILE A 176 3.45 -8.92 -29.87
N PRO A 177 4.75 -8.64 -29.68
CA PRO A 177 5.54 -9.32 -28.65
C PRO A 177 4.81 -9.30 -27.33
N TRP A 178 4.46 -10.49 -26.84
CA TRP A 178 3.75 -10.64 -25.57
C TRP A 178 4.66 -10.21 -24.43
N LEU A 179 4.36 -9.08 -23.80
CA LEU A 179 4.92 -8.71 -22.51
C LEU A 179 3.87 -9.01 -21.45
N SER A 180 4.25 -9.73 -20.42
CA SER A 180 3.38 -9.95 -19.27
C SER A 180 3.05 -8.64 -18.58
N LEU A 181 1.90 -8.56 -17.93
CA LEU A 181 1.53 -7.38 -17.13
C LEU A 181 2.60 -7.07 -16.07
N PHE A 182 3.26 -8.11 -15.57
CA PHE A 182 4.38 -7.98 -14.65
C PHE A 182 5.56 -7.22 -15.27
N GLU A 183 5.98 -7.59 -16.49
CA GLU A 183 7.09 -6.93 -17.20
C GLU A 183 6.76 -5.47 -17.55
N LEU A 184 5.53 -5.22 -18.03
CA LEU A 184 5.05 -3.86 -18.29
C LEU A 184 5.11 -3.00 -17.03
N THR A 185 4.58 -3.52 -15.92
CA THR A 185 4.56 -2.83 -14.62
C THR A 185 5.98 -2.56 -14.11
N HIS A 186 6.85 -3.57 -14.19
CA HIS A 186 8.23 -3.45 -13.76
C HIS A 186 8.97 -2.37 -14.57
N LYS A 187 8.86 -2.41 -15.90
CA LYS A 187 9.50 -1.46 -16.82
C LYS A 187 9.05 -0.02 -16.57
N PHE A 188 7.76 0.18 -16.30
CA PHE A 188 7.23 1.50 -15.97
C PHE A 188 7.75 2.01 -14.63
N LEU A 189 7.60 1.21 -13.57
CA LEU A 189 7.92 1.63 -12.21
C LEU A 189 9.41 1.88 -11.98
N GLN A 190 10.31 1.17 -12.68
CA GLN A 190 11.76 1.38 -12.54
C GLN A 190 12.22 2.81 -12.89
N ASN A 191 11.42 3.57 -13.66
CA ASN A 191 11.70 4.97 -14.01
C ASN A 191 11.56 5.92 -12.79
N GLY A 192 10.86 5.52 -11.75
CA GLY A 192 10.64 6.35 -10.55
C GLY A 192 10.98 5.67 -9.23
N VAL A 193 10.93 4.35 -9.21
CA VAL A 193 11.13 3.52 -8.02
C VAL A 193 12.34 2.63 -8.23
N TYR A 194 13.15 2.46 -7.18
CA TYR A 194 14.15 1.40 -7.20
C TYR A 194 13.42 0.05 -7.06
N ILE A 195 13.55 -0.78 -8.07
CA ILE A 195 13.06 -2.17 -8.08
C ILE A 195 14.25 -3.06 -8.45
N ARG A 196 14.33 -4.25 -7.86
CA ARG A 196 15.33 -5.27 -8.24
C ARG A 196 15.22 -5.61 -9.72
N SER A 197 16.28 -6.18 -10.29
CA SER A 197 16.27 -6.56 -11.71
C SER A 197 15.08 -7.47 -12.05
N LEU A 198 14.56 -7.34 -13.27
CA LEU A 198 13.43 -8.12 -13.75
C LEU A 198 13.72 -9.64 -13.65
N GLY A 199 14.93 -10.06 -14.03
CA GLY A 199 15.32 -11.48 -14.01
C GLY A 199 15.30 -12.08 -12.60
N ASP A 200 15.77 -11.35 -11.60
CA ASP A 200 15.75 -11.80 -10.20
C ASP A 200 14.33 -11.88 -9.66
N THR A 201 13.47 -10.97 -10.09
CA THR A 201 12.09 -10.90 -9.63
C THR A 201 11.20 -11.95 -10.29
N MET A 202 11.38 -12.21 -11.59
CA MET A 202 10.64 -13.26 -12.34
C MET A 202 10.94 -14.66 -11.81
N LYS A 203 12.21 -14.96 -11.50
CA LYS A 203 12.59 -16.23 -10.87
C LYS A 203 11.85 -16.46 -9.55
N LYS A 204 11.53 -15.39 -8.83
CA LYS A 204 10.87 -15.45 -7.52
C LYS A 204 9.37 -15.73 -7.61
N LEU A 205 8.70 -15.14 -8.58
CA LEU A 205 7.24 -15.25 -8.72
C LEU A 205 6.79 -16.54 -9.38
N ASN A 206 7.61 -17.14 -10.25
CA ASN A 206 7.28 -18.40 -10.93
C ASN A 206 7.34 -19.63 -10.04
N HIS A 207 7.82 -19.53 -8.80
CA HIS A 207 8.03 -20.65 -7.88
C HIS A 207 7.21 -20.54 -6.59
N GLY A 208 6.29 -19.58 -6.50
CA GLY A 208 5.51 -19.32 -5.29
C GLY A 208 4.11 -19.97 -5.28
N PRO A 209 3.56 -20.26 -4.10
CA PRO A 209 2.18 -20.71 -3.95
C PRO A 209 1.20 -19.58 -4.30
N GLN A 210 -0.09 -19.93 -4.43
CA GLN A 210 -1.21 -19.07 -4.79
C GLN A 210 -1.35 -17.77 -3.95
N GLU A 211 -0.64 -17.66 -2.83
CA GLU A 211 -0.54 -16.45 -1.98
C GLU A 211 0.29 -15.30 -2.61
N ASP A 212 0.98 -15.53 -3.74
CA ASP A 212 1.82 -14.54 -4.40
C ASP A 212 1.07 -13.67 -5.42
N ARG A 213 -0.27 -13.75 -5.48
CA ARG A 213 -1.07 -12.87 -6.34
C ARG A 213 -0.85 -11.40 -5.98
N ILE A 214 -0.55 -10.58 -6.99
CA ILE A 214 -0.39 -9.13 -6.83
C ILE A 214 -1.77 -8.50 -6.62
N HIS A 215 -1.89 -7.66 -5.59
CA HIS A 215 -3.16 -7.02 -5.26
C HIS A 215 -3.27 -5.58 -5.78
N HIS A 216 -2.18 -4.83 -5.77
CA HIS A 216 -2.07 -3.45 -6.24
C HIS A 216 -0.59 -3.04 -6.42
N PHE A 217 -0.30 -1.84 -6.92
CA PHE A 217 1.08 -1.42 -7.23
C PHE A 217 2.03 -1.40 -6.04
N VAL A 218 1.58 -0.97 -4.87
CA VAL A 218 2.42 -0.99 -3.66
C VAL A 218 2.74 -2.42 -3.25
N ASP A 219 1.79 -3.36 -3.36
CA ASP A 219 2.02 -4.79 -3.14
C ASP A 219 3.00 -5.37 -4.17
N PHE A 220 2.88 -4.97 -5.45
CA PHE A 220 3.84 -5.33 -6.50
C PHE A 220 5.28 -4.98 -6.09
N VAL A 221 5.51 -3.74 -5.70
CA VAL A 221 6.85 -3.28 -5.30
C VAL A 221 7.34 -4.00 -4.05
N LEU A 222 6.46 -4.24 -3.07
CA LEU A 222 6.79 -5.02 -1.87
C LEU A 222 7.23 -6.43 -2.21
N LYS A 223 6.51 -7.12 -3.10
CA LYS A 223 6.85 -8.47 -3.56
C LYS A 223 8.18 -8.50 -4.32
N CYS A 224 8.43 -7.50 -5.17
CA CYS A 224 9.73 -7.35 -5.85
C CYS A 224 10.90 -7.23 -4.86
N HIS A 225 10.69 -6.65 -3.68
CA HIS A 225 11.72 -6.48 -2.66
C HIS A 225 11.77 -7.58 -1.61
N ARG A 226 10.77 -8.47 -1.57
CA ARG A 226 10.74 -9.56 -0.60
C ARG A 226 11.94 -10.50 -0.82
N PRO A 227 12.74 -10.77 0.23
CA PRO A 227 13.84 -11.72 0.11
C PRO A 227 13.29 -13.14 -0.11
N GLN A 228 14.04 -13.97 -0.83
CA GLN A 228 13.74 -15.42 -0.92
C GLN A 228 13.93 -16.09 0.43
N PRO A 229 13.21 -17.16 0.74
CA PRO A 229 13.48 -17.97 1.94
C PRO A 229 14.94 -18.44 2.02
N SER A 230 15.58 -18.72 0.87
CA SER A 230 16.98 -19.09 0.74
C SER A 230 17.96 -17.92 1.00
N GLU A 231 17.52 -16.68 0.81
CA GLU A 231 18.31 -15.47 1.11
C GLU A 231 18.21 -15.06 2.59
N LEU A 232 17.25 -15.65 3.33
CA LEU A 232 17.09 -15.36 4.74
C LEU A 232 18.07 -16.21 5.55
N PRO A 233 18.88 -15.57 6.44
CA PRO A 233 19.70 -16.34 7.35
C PRO A 233 18.80 -17.26 8.19
N GLN A 234 19.24 -18.50 8.44
CA GLN A 234 18.57 -19.42 9.35
C GLN A 234 18.62 -18.89 10.79
N ILE A 235 17.74 -17.96 11.10
CA ILE A 235 17.67 -17.39 12.43
C ILE A 235 16.79 -18.27 13.30
N LYS A 236 17.36 -18.85 14.36
CA LYS A 236 16.59 -19.42 15.46
C LYS A 236 15.58 -18.36 15.89
N LYS A 237 14.27 -18.72 15.95
CA LYS A 237 13.16 -17.81 16.29
C LYS A 237 13.54 -16.89 17.44
N LEU A 238 13.79 -15.62 17.12
CA LEU A 238 13.98 -14.58 18.13
C LEU A 238 12.65 -14.39 18.90
N LYS A 239 12.71 -14.53 20.22
CA LYS A 239 11.55 -14.34 21.10
C LYS A 239 11.06 -12.88 21.17
N THR A 240 11.76 -11.93 20.56
CA THR A 240 11.45 -10.50 20.61
C THR A 240 10.88 -10.03 19.26
N SER A 241 9.65 -9.51 19.31
CA SER A 241 8.94 -8.98 18.14
C SER A 241 9.21 -7.48 17.87
N THR A 242 10.06 -6.82 18.65
CA THR A 242 10.32 -5.38 18.55
C THR A 242 11.79 -5.11 18.27
N ILE A 243 12.04 -4.38 17.19
CA ILE A 243 13.39 -3.87 16.86
C ILE A 243 13.62 -2.62 17.72
N PRO A 244 14.72 -2.53 18.47
CA PRO A 244 15.08 -1.34 19.24
C PRO A 244 15.21 -0.11 18.33
N ARG A 245 15.03 1.09 18.90
CA ARG A 245 15.26 2.35 18.16
C ARG A 245 16.74 2.47 17.77
N ALA A 246 17.03 3.13 16.66
CA ALA A 246 18.41 3.34 16.19
C ALA A 246 19.29 3.99 17.26
N THR A 247 18.76 4.93 18.03
CA THR A 247 19.46 5.55 19.18
C THR A 247 19.83 4.54 20.26
N ALA A 248 18.92 3.61 20.60
CA ALA A 248 19.20 2.57 21.58
C ALA A 248 20.24 1.57 21.07
N LEU A 249 20.20 1.21 19.78
CA LEU A 249 21.21 0.37 19.15
C LEU A 249 22.59 1.05 19.16
N HIS A 250 22.64 2.35 18.85
CA HIS A 250 23.88 3.13 18.85
C HIS A 250 24.47 3.23 20.28
N GLN A 251 23.65 3.49 21.29
CA GLN A 251 24.04 3.49 22.70
C GLN A 251 24.55 2.12 23.17
N ALA A 252 24.01 1.03 22.61
CA ALA A 252 24.49 -0.33 22.82
C ALA A 252 25.78 -0.67 22.05
N GLY A 253 26.40 0.30 21.36
CA GLY A 253 27.65 0.11 20.64
C GLY A 253 27.50 -0.39 19.20
N VAL A 254 26.26 -0.48 18.66
CA VAL A 254 26.04 -0.87 17.26
C VAL A 254 26.48 0.24 16.32
N LYS A 255 27.36 -0.10 15.39
CA LYS A 255 27.81 0.80 14.31
C LYS A 255 26.97 0.61 13.07
N PHE A 256 26.52 1.71 12.49
CA PHE A 256 25.71 1.71 11.26
C PHE A 256 26.60 1.94 10.05
N VAL A 257 26.58 1.03 9.08
CA VAL A 257 27.39 1.10 7.85
C VAL A 257 26.47 1.04 6.64
N ASN A 258 26.66 1.98 5.72
CA ASN A 258 25.96 1.98 4.43
C ASN A 258 26.68 1.08 3.43
N VAL A 259 25.96 0.14 2.80
CA VAL A 259 26.53 -0.84 1.87
C VAL A 259 25.76 -0.76 0.54
N SER A 260 26.50 -0.46 -0.55
CA SER A 260 25.88 -0.20 -1.87
C SER A 260 25.40 -1.46 -2.60
N ASN A 261 25.93 -2.63 -2.28
CA ASN A 261 25.73 -3.88 -3.03
C ASN A 261 24.82 -4.90 -2.31
N GLN A 262 24.22 -4.53 -1.20
CA GLN A 262 23.33 -5.42 -0.44
C GLN A 262 21.89 -4.93 -0.49
N ASN A 263 20.96 -5.88 -0.51
CA ASN A 263 19.52 -5.61 -0.56
C ASN A 263 18.81 -5.85 0.78
N LEU A 264 19.53 -6.41 1.75
CA LEU A 264 19.02 -6.76 3.08
C LEU A 264 19.82 -6.05 4.16
N PHE A 265 19.15 -5.81 5.30
CA PHE A 265 19.83 -5.43 6.53
C PHE A 265 20.57 -6.64 7.07
N GLU A 266 21.86 -6.49 7.31
CA GLU A 266 22.67 -7.52 7.95
C GLU A 266 23.28 -6.98 9.25
N PHE A 267 23.32 -7.83 10.26
CA PHE A 267 24.00 -7.52 11.50
C PHE A 267 25.14 -8.51 11.73
N GLU A 268 26.35 -8.01 11.73
CA GLU A 268 27.54 -8.83 11.89
C GLU A 268 28.62 -8.06 12.67
N ASN A 269 29.24 -8.69 13.66
CA ASN A 269 30.35 -8.14 14.45
C ASN A 269 30.09 -6.73 15.03
N GLY A 270 28.85 -6.47 15.47
CA GLY A 270 28.46 -5.16 16.02
C GLY A 270 28.19 -4.08 14.96
N TYR A 271 28.23 -4.43 13.67
CA TYR A 271 27.89 -3.54 12.56
C TYR A 271 26.52 -3.88 12.01
N LEU A 272 25.61 -2.89 11.95
CA LEU A 272 24.36 -2.98 11.21
C LEU A 272 24.60 -2.41 9.81
N LYS A 273 24.71 -3.32 8.85
CA LYS A 273 24.86 -2.98 7.43
C LYS A 273 23.48 -2.58 6.88
N ILE A 274 23.40 -1.36 6.40
CA ILE A 274 22.15 -0.78 5.85
C ILE A 274 22.31 -0.68 4.33
N PRO A 275 21.38 -1.26 3.55
CA PRO A 275 21.38 -1.10 2.11
C PRO A 275 21.35 0.37 1.69
N HIS A 276 22.08 0.71 0.63
CA HIS A 276 22.04 2.06 0.09
C HIS A 276 20.68 2.34 -0.54
N PHE A 277 19.85 3.10 0.14
CA PHE A 277 18.62 3.63 -0.44
C PHE A 277 18.98 4.90 -1.22
N LYS A 278 18.93 4.86 -2.56
CA LYS A 278 19.01 6.09 -3.36
C LYS A 278 17.97 7.06 -2.80
N ASN A 279 18.46 8.22 -2.34
CA ASN A 279 17.68 9.21 -1.60
C ASN A 279 16.62 9.87 -2.50
N SER A 280 15.58 9.15 -2.87
CA SER A 280 14.40 9.70 -3.52
C SER A 280 13.35 10.01 -2.45
N ARG A 281 12.54 11.03 -2.69
CA ARG A 281 11.36 11.34 -1.86
C ARG A 281 10.46 10.09 -1.71
N PHE A 282 10.49 9.24 -2.73
CA PHE A 282 9.79 7.95 -2.77
C PHE A 282 10.27 6.97 -1.68
N ASN A 283 11.56 6.76 -1.51
CA ASN A 283 12.05 5.76 -0.55
C ASN A 283 11.65 6.08 0.89
N ARG A 284 11.61 7.35 1.26
CA ARG A 284 11.06 7.78 2.57
C ARG A 284 9.56 7.50 2.67
N LYS A 285 8.81 7.76 1.60
CA LYS A 285 7.37 7.58 1.53
C LYS A 285 7.01 6.09 1.54
N PHE A 286 7.67 5.31 0.69
CA PHE A 286 7.51 3.86 0.60
C PHE A 286 7.84 3.12 1.91
N LEU A 287 8.91 3.49 2.60
CA LEU A 287 9.25 2.89 3.89
C LEU A 287 8.19 3.21 4.96
N SER A 288 7.61 4.41 4.96
CA SER A 288 6.51 4.74 5.87
C SER A 288 5.23 3.99 5.54
N GLU A 289 4.91 3.81 4.26
CA GLU A 289 3.72 3.09 3.79
C GLU A 289 3.86 1.57 3.93
N SER A 290 5.03 1.00 3.67
CA SER A 290 5.29 -0.43 3.89
C SER A 290 5.16 -0.80 5.38
N HIS A 291 5.45 0.13 6.28
CA HIS A 291 5.19 -0.03 7.72
C HIS A 291 3.68 -0.11 8.03
N CYS A 292 2.85 0.64 7.31
CA CYS A 292 1.39 0.58 7.43
C CYS A 292 0.82 -0.77 6.96
N LEU A 293 1.33 -1.32 5.86
CA LEU A 293 0.87 -2.60 5.31
C LEU A 293 1.23 -3.80 6.22
N ARG A 294 2.38 -3.76 6.90
CA ARG A 294 2.80 -4.81 7.84
C ARG A 294 2.07 -4.75 9.19
N ALA A 295 1.46 -3.61 9.52
CA ALA A 295 0.74 -3.41 10.77
C ALA A 295 -0.73 -3.79 10.65
N CYS A 296 -1.02 -5.09 10.59
CA CYS A 296 -2.39 -5.59 10.74
C CYS A 296 -3.02 -5.03 12.05
N PRO A 297 -4.27 -4.52 12.04
CA PRO A 297 -4.86 -3.80 13.18
C PRO A 297 -4.84 -4.55 14.51
N ARG A 298 -4.88 -5.88 14.50
CA ARG A 298 -4.89 -6.73 15.70
C ARG A 298 -3.61 -6.69 16.53
N HIS A 299 -2.45 -6.35 15.94
CA HIS A 299 -1.18 -6.30 16.67
C HIS A 299 -0.81 -4.90 17.18
N LYS A 300 -1.42 -3.84 16.64
CA LYS A 300 -1.10 -2.45 17.02
C LYS A 300 -1.45 -2.11 18.47
N TRP A 301 -2.61 -2.55 18.96
CA TRP A 301 -3.05 -2.25 20.32
C TRP A 301 -2.12 -2.86 21.40
N LYS A 302 -1.70 -4.11 21.21
CA LYS A 302 -0.76 -4.76 22.14
C LYS A 302 0.64 -4.16 22.08
N ALA A 303 1.12 -3.78 20.88
CA ALA A 303 2.44 -3.19 20.72
C ALA A 303 2.51 -1.76 21.25
N SER A 304 1.48 -0.93 21.01
CA SER A 304 1.42 0.45 21.51
C SER A 304 1.32 0.50 23.03
N LEU A 305 0.45 -0.31 23.65
CA LEU A 305 0.34 -0.42 25.11
C LEU A 305 1.65 -0.86 25.76
N LYS A 306 2.33 -1.84 25.16
CA LYS A 306 3.60 -2.34 25.66
C LYS A 306 4.75 -1.36 25.45
N GLN A 307 4.73 -0.59 24.36
CA GLN A 307 5.79 0.36 24.01
C GLN A 307 5.64 1.69 24.75
N ASP A 308 4.42 2.17 24.98
CA ASP A 308 4.17 3.46 25.62
C ASP A 308 4.11 3.39 27.16
N TYR A 309 3.71 2.22 27.72
CA TYR A 309 3.55 2.04 29.17
C TYR A 309 4.54 1.06 29.81
N PHE A 310 5.24 0.22 29.04
CA PHE A 310 6.18 -0.79 29.60
C PHE A 310 7.55 -0.74 28.90
N SER A 311 7.94 0.41 28.37
CA SER A 311 9.21 0.57 27.62
C SER A 311 10.45 0.53 28.52
N THR A 312 10.30 0.78 29.81
CA THR A 312 11.40 0.64 30.80
C THR A 312 10.89 -0.04 32.08
N PRO A 313 11.75 -0.80 32.79
CA PRO A 313 11.37 -1.46 34.04
C PRO A 313 10.82 -0.48 35.09
N TRP A 314 11.30 0.75 35.08
CA TRP A 314 10.89 1.81 36.02
C TRP A 314 9.48 2.32 35.76
N VAL A 315 9.03 2.40 34.54
CA VAL A 315 7.66 2.80 34.18
C VAL A 315 6.68 1.71 34.59
N GLY A 316 7.02 0.43 34.40
CA GLY A 316 6.22 -0.68 34.91
C GLY A 316 6.09 -0.65 36.44
N LEU A 317 7.19 -0.37 37.16
CA LEU A 317 7.21 -0.25 38.60
C LEU A 317 6.35 0.91 39.09
N SER A 318 6.43 2.09 38.45
CA SER A 318 5.62 3.26 38.82
C SER A 318 4.12 3.05 38.62
N VAL A 319 3.70 2.31 37.59
CA VAL A 319 2.28 1.95 37.40
C VAL A 319 1.79 0.99 38.48
N ILE A 320 2.62 0.02 38.88
CA ILE A 320 2.30 -0.91 39.99
C ILE A 320 2.19 -0.15 41.30
N VAL A 321 3.13 0.74 41.60
CA VAL A 321 3.12 1.57 42.81
C VAL A 321 1.89 2.49 42.86
N ALA A 322 1.54 3.13 41.71
CA ALA A 322 0.34 3.95 41.62
C ALA A 322 -0.96 3.15 41.86
N ALA A 323 -1.03 1.94 41.32
CA ALA A 323 -2.18 1.05 41.55
C ALA A 323 -2.30 0.62 43.00
N ILE A 324 -1.18 0.29 43.66
CA ILE A 324 -1.15 -0.06 45.09
C ILE A 324 -1.60 1.13 45.93
N LEU A 325 -1.11 2.34 45.64
CA LEU A 325 -1.52 3.56 46.37
C LEU A 325 -3.01 3.85 46.19
N LEU A 326 -3.57 3.66 45.01
CA LEU A 326 -5.02 3.80 44.78
C LEU A 326 -5.84 2.81 45.60
N VAL A 327 -5.41 1.55 45.66
CA VAL A 327 -6.08 0.53 46.46
C VAL A 327 -5.99 0.85 47.98
N LEU A 328 -4.82 1.29 48.41
CA LEU A 328 -4.63 1.68 49.84
C LEU A 328 -5.48 2.91 50.21
N THR A 329 -5.55 3.92 49.34
CA THR A 329 -6.40 5.10 49.51
C THR A 329 -7.89 4.72 49.57
N PHE A 330 -8.29 3.80 48.72
CA PHE A 330 -9.66 3.29 48.71
C PHE A 330 -10.00 2.56 50.02
N ILE A 331 -9.10 1.68 50.48
CA ILE A 331 -9.24 0.97 51.76
C ILE A 331 -9.30 1.97 52.93
N GLN A 332 -8.41 2.97 52.98
CA GLN A 332 -8.43 4.02 53.97
C GLN A 332 -9.76 4.79 54.01
N THR A 333 -10.26 5.14 52.80
CA THR A 333 -11.56 5.86 52.67
C THR A 333 -12.71 5.01 53.22
N VAL A 334 -12.75 3.72 52.85
CA VAL A 334 -13.76 2.78 53.34
C VAL A 334 -13.67 2.58 54.83
N CYS A 335 -12.47 2.39 55.39
CA CYS A 335 -12.26 2.27 56.82
C CYS A 335 -12.65 3.55 57.57
N SER A 336 -12.37 4.72 57.03
CA SER A 336 -12.80 6.01 57.62
C SER A 336 -14.30 6.20 57.66
N ILE A 337 -15.02 5.67 56.63
CA ILE A 337 -16.49 5.72 56.58
C ILE A 337 -17.13 4.74 57.56
N ILE A 338 -16.49 3.58 57.82
CA ILE A 338 -16.99 2.57 58.74
C ILE A 338 -16.69 2.92 60.17
N ALA A 339 -15.70 3.80 60.47
CA ALA A 339 -15.30 4.23 61.74
C ALA A 339 -16.08 5.46 62.33
N ILE A 340 -17.02 5.99 61.52
CA ILE A 340 -18.02 7.00 61.91
C ILE A 340 -19.35 6.32 62.12
#